data_7eb7ec6b78de036c5a5accceb810afe8
#
_entry.id   7eb7ec6b78de036c5a5accceb810afe8
#
_cell.length_a   1.000
_cell.length_b   1.000
_cell.length_c   1.000
_cell.angle_alpha   90.00
_cell.angle_beta   90.00
_cell.angle_gamma   90.00
#
_symmetry.space_group_name_H-M   'P 1'
#
loop_
_entity.id
_entity.type
_entity.pdbx_description
1 polymer ?
#
loop_
_entity_poly.entity_id
_entity_poly.type
_entity_poly.pdbx_seq_one_letter_code
_entity_poly.pdbx_strand_id
1 'polypeptide(L)'
;IWLELVRKELTNGKPATVDIDKSGPETAAPPSDRAGAHRYYRIWAVKRLELGAEALLQASQAVKKGQYSKVVQNIRAYLKEHYAEKISLQEIADHVCMSRTYTANLFKQETGTTVWNYLVEVRMQEARRLLLTTNLKSYEIALRVGYEDSIYFSKLFKKYFGLNPTEYKRRFVGEE
;
A
#
# COMPACT_ATOMS: atom_id res chain seq x y z
N ILE A 1 24.47 -15.53 3.31
CA ILE A 1 25.64 -16.41 3.53
C ILE A 1 26.73 -16.14 2.50
N TRP A 2 26.42 -16.16 1.19
CA TRP A 2 27.44 -15.92 0.15
C TRP A 2 27.99 -14.48 0.16
N LEU A 3 27.15 -13.47 0.34
CA LEU A 3 27.54 -12.06 0.50
C LEU A 3 28.39 -11.82 1.76
N GLU A 4 28.13 -12.53 2.86
CA GLU A 4 28.94 -12.45 4.07
C GLU A 4 30.30 -13.11 3.89
N LEU A 5 30.39 -14.23 3.18
CA LEU A 5 31.67 -14.88 2.82
C LEU A 5 32.53 -13.98 1.92
N VAL A 6 31.92 -13.39 0.89
CA VAL A 6 32.57 -12.43 0.00
C VAL A 6 33.03 -11.19 0.77
N ARG A 7 32.22 -10.68 1.69
CA ARG A 7 32.55 -9.54 2.56
C ARG A 7 33.73 -9.85 3.47
N LYS A 8 33.76 -11.05 4.08
CA LYS A 8 34.81 -11.50 4.98
C LYS A 8 36.14 -11.67 4.25
N GLU A 9 36.17 -12.23 3.05
CA GLU A 9 37.37 -12.37 2.22
C GLU A 9 37.88 -11.02 1.69
N LEU A 10 36.97 -10.12 1.28
CA LEU A 10 37.33 -8.82 0.73
C LEU A 10 37.89 -7.83 1.76
N THR A 11 37.49 -7.95 3.04
CA THR A 11 37.90 -7.03 4.10
C THR A 11 39.07 -7.57 4.96
N ASN A 12 39.57 -8.80 4.74
CA ASN A 12 40.57 -9.47 5.60
C ASN A 12 40.23 -9.33 7.10
N GLY A 13 38.95 -9.33 7.48
CA GLY A 13 38.50 -9.32 8.86
C GLY A 13 38.67 -8.01 9.63
N LYS A 14 39.16 -6.93 9.02
CA LYS A 14 39.29 -5.62 9.66
C LYS A 14 38.18 -4.70 9.17
N PRO A 15 37.41 -4.00 10.08
CA PRO A 15 36.46 -2.99 9.68
C PRO A 15 37.24 -1.80 9.06
N ALA A 16 37.18 -1.68 7.74
CA ALA A 16 37.63 -0.46 7.09
C ALA A 16 36.52 0.59 7.21
N THR A 17 36.70 1.53 8.11
CA THR A 17 35.94 2.77 8.11
C THR A 17 36.43 3.65 6.97
N VAL A 18 35.95 3.39 5.77
CA VAL A 18 36.08 4.31 4.65
C VAL A 18 34.72 4.98 4.50
N ASP A 19 34.67 6.28 4.79
CA ASP A 19 33.49 7.12 4.51
C ASP A 19 33.37 7.22 3.00
N ILE A 20 32.60 6.32 2.39
CA ILE A 20 32.32 6.36 0.96
C ILE A 20 31.03 7.18 0.83
N ASP A 21 31.17 8.43 0.44
CA ASP A 21 30.06 9.29 0.05
C ASP A 21 29.22 8.61 -1.06
N LYS A 22 27.92 8.90 -1.07
CA LYS A 22 26.95 8.32 -2.02
C LYS A 22 27.25 8.63 -3.50
N SER A 23 28.16 9.55 -3.77
CA SER A 23 28.51 10.07 -5.09
C SER A 23 29.49 9.21 -5.92
N GLY A 24 30.06 8.13 -5.36
CA GLY A 24 30.94 7.20 -6.10
C GLY A 24 32.36 7.72 -6.36
N PRO A 25 33.21 6.97 -7.12
CA PRO A 25 34.62 7.30 -7.37
C PRO A 25 34.83 8.54 -8.26
N GLU A 26 33.76 9.14 -8.79
CA GLU A 26 33.83 10.36 -9.61
C GLU A 26 34.20 11.60 -8.80
N THR A 27 34.00 11.59 -7.47
CA THR A 27 34.21 12.75 -6.59
C THR A 27 35.41 12.64 -5.65
N ALA A 28 35.94 11.44 -5.41
CA ALA A 28 37.13 11.21 -4.61
C ALA A 28 38.16 10.46 -5.41
N ALA A 29 39.33 11.07 -5.66
CA ALA A 29 40.42 10.41 -6.34
C ALA A 29 40.90 9.19 -5.53
N PRO A 30 41.17 8.03 -6.19
CA PRO A 30 41.72 6.88 -5.51
C PRO A 30 43.12 7.18 -4.99
N PRO A 31 43.56 6.50 -3.91
CA PRO A 31 44.94 6.62 -3.43
C PRO A 31 45.96 6.39 -4.57
N SER A 32 47.08 7.15 -4.54
CA SER A 32 48.09 7.12 -5.59
C SER A 32 48.93 5.83 -5.60
N ASP A 33 48.93 5.09 -4.49
CA ASP A 33 49.62 3.80 -4.41
C ASP A 33 48.72 2.65 -4.94
N ARG A 34 49.35 1.70 -5.65
CA ARG A 34 48.66 0.58 -6.32
C ARG A 34 47.86 -0.30 -5.35
N ALA A 35 48.32 -0.50 -4.13
CA ALA A 35 47.67 -1.33 -3.13
C ALA A 35 46.42 -0.62 -2.55
N GLY A 36 46.52 0.69 -2.27
CA GLY A 36 45.42 1.52 -1.80
C GLY A 36 44.33 1.68 -2.86
N ALA A 37 44.73 1.94 -4.11
CA ALA A 37 43.81 2.03 -5.23
C ALA A 37 43.01 0.72 -5.41
N HIS A 38 43.67 -0.43 -5.38
CA HIS A 38 43.03 -1.73 -5.50
C HIS A 38 42.03 -1.99 -4.35
N ARG A 39 42.40 -1.64 -3.10
CA ARG A 39 41.54 -1.74 -1.95
C ARG A 39 40.33 -0.81 -2.06
N TYR A 40 40.51 0.43 -2.49
CA TYR A 40 39.49 1.44 -2.71
C TYR A 40 38.42 0.94 -3.71
N TYR A 41 38.85 0.49 -4.90
CA TYR A 41 37.89 0.00 -5.90
C TYR A 41 37.17 -1.27 -5.47
N ARG A 42 37.80 -2.17 -4.71
CA ARG A 42 37.13 -3.35 -4.15
C ARG A 42 36.05 -2.99 -3.18
N ILE A 43 36.30 -2.09 -2.22
CA ILE A 43 35.31 -1.63 -1.23
C ILE A 43 34.17 -0.92 -1.94
N TRP A 44 34.46 -0.08 -2.90
CA TRP A 44 33.46 0.62 -3.68
C TRP A 44 32.58 -0.32 -4.49
N ALA A 45 33.15 -1.33 -5.16
CA ALA A 45 32.39 -2.32 -5.91
C ALA A 45 31.44 -3.12 -5.01
N VAL A 46 31.89 -3.54 -3.81
CA VAL A 46 31.04 -4.23 -2.84
C VAL A 46 29.88 -3.32 -2.38
N LYS A 47 30.18 -2.07 -2.03
CA LYS A 47 29.16 -1.11 -1.61
C LYS A 47 28.11 -0.86 -2.69
N ARG A 48 28.54 -0.76 -3.95
CA ARG A 48 27.63 -0.57 -5.09
C ARG A 48 26.75 -1.79 -5.35
N LEU A 49 27.28 -3.00 -5.15
CA LEU A 49 26.51 -4.25 -5.22
C LEU A 49 25.50 -4.35 -4.08
N GLU A 50 25.86 -3.98 -2.85
CA GLU A 50 24.95 -3.92 -1.70
C GLU A 50 23.79 -2.95 -1.96
N LEU A 51 24.09 -1.72 -2.40
CA LEU A 51 23.07 -0.72 -2.74
C LEU A 51 22.15 -1.18 -3.89
N GLY A 52 22.71 -1.82 -4.90
CA GLY A 52 21.94 -2.41 -5.99
C GLY A 52 21.03 -3.55 -5.53
N ALA A 53 21.52 -4.42 -4.65
CA ALA A 53 20.74 -5.51 -4.08
C ALA A 53 19.62 -4.99 -3.18
N GLU A 54 19.88 -3.97 -2.36
CA GLU A 54 18.86 -3.31 -1.53
C GLU A 54 17.78 -2.63 -2.40
N ALA A 55 18.18 -1.92 -3.45
CA ALA A 55 17.25 -1.28 -4.38
C ALA A 55 16.37 -2.31 -5.11
N LEU A 56 16.94 -3.45 -5.55
CA LEU A 56 16.18 -4.54 -6.15
C LEU A 56 15.23 -5.19 -5.15
N LEU A 57 15.67 -5.38 -3.91
CA LEU A 57 14.82 -5.93 -2.85
C LEU A 57 13.66 -4.99 -2.54
N GLN A 58 13.91 -3.69 -2.41
CA GLN A 58 12.88 -2.67 -2.21
C GLN A 58 11.92 -2.59 -3.40
N ALA A 59 12.44 -2.62 -4.64
CA ALA A 59 11.61 -2.66 -5.84
C ALA A 59 10.75 -3.93 -5.90
N SER A 60 11.30 -5.10 -5.56
CA SER A 60 10.55 -6.35 -5.51
C SER A 60 9.46 -6.35 -4.43
N GLN A 61 9.73 -5.74 -3.28
CA GLN A 61 8.76 -5.55 -2.20
C GLN A 61 7.68 -4.53 -2.58
N ALA A 62 8.04 -3.45 -3.28
CA ALA A 62 7.10 -2.46 -3.79
C ALA A 62 6.17 -3.07 -4.86
N VAL A 63 6.72 -3.91 -5.75
CA VAL A 63 5.94 -4.66 -6.75
C VAL A 63 5.00 -5.67 -6.05
N LYS A 64 5.48 -6.40 -5.02
CA LYS A 64 4.63 -7.29 -4.21
C LYS A 64 3.57 -6.53 -3.43
N LYS A 65 3.88 -5.31 -2.95
CA LYS A 65 2.93 -4.46 -2.21
C LYS A 65 1.82 -3.88 -3.09
N GLY A 66 2.07 -3.76 -4.40
CA GLY A 66 1.07 -3.31 -5.39
C GLY A 66 0.27 -4.46 -6.04
N GLN A 67 0.75 -5.68 -5.94
CA GLN A 67 0.13 -6.84 -6.58
C GLN A 67 -0.45 -7.78 -5.53
N TYR A 68 -1.70 -7.50 -5.12
CA TYR A 68 -2.47 -8.42 -4.29
C TYR A 68 -2.59 -9.78 -4.98
N SER A 69 -2.63 -10.85 -4.18
CA SER A 69 -2.95 -12.18 -4.71
C SER A 69 -4.26 -12.12 -5.52
N LYS A 70 -4.40 -13.02 -6.48
CA LYS A 70 -5.62 -13.10 -7.30
C LYS A 70 -6.88 -13.25 -6.43
N VAL A 71 -6.75 -13.94 -5.30
CA VAL A 71 -7.83 -14.11 -4.31
C VAL A 71 -8.26 -12.78 -3.72
N VAL A 72 -7.32 -11.96 -3.23
CA VAL A 72 -7.63 -10.63 -2.67
C VAL A 72 -8.17 -9.69 -3.74
N GLN A 73 -7.67 -9.79 -4.99
CA GLN A 73 -8.23 -9.04 -6.11
C GLN A 73 -9.69 -9.40 -6.37
N ASN A 74 -10.02 -10.70 -6.35
CA ASN A 74 -11.40 -11.19 -6.52
C ASN A 74 -12.31 -10.71 -5.37
N ILE A 75 -11.84 -10.77 -4.12
CA ILE A 75 -12.60 -10.23 -2.98
C ILE A 75 -12.88 -8.74 -3.16
N ARG A 76 -11.88 -7.96 -3.56
CA ARG A 76 -12.05 -6.51 -3.81
C ARG A 76 -13.01 -6.21 -4.95
N ALA A 77 -12.98 -7.00 -6.02
CA ALA A 77 -13.92 -6.89 -7.15
C ALA A 77 -15.35 -7.18 -6.69
N TYR A 78 -15.55 -8.30 -6.00
CA TYR A 78 -16.84 -8.69 -5.44
C TYR A 78 -17.44 -7.60 -4.53
N LEU A 79 -16.64 -7.05 -3.61
CA LEU A 79 -17.07 -5.99 -2.71
C LEU A 79 -17.43 -4.69 -3.46
N LYS A 80 -16.75 -4.38 -4.56
CA LYS A 80 -17.07 -3.21 -5.41
C LYS A 80 -18.32 -3.41 -6.25
N GLU A 81 -18.65 -4.62 -6.60
CA GLU A 81 -19.85 -4.95 -7.37
C GLU A 81 -21.09 -4.99 -6.50
N HIS A 82 -20.96 -5.56 -5.29
CA HIS A 82 -22.06 -5.81 -4.36
C HIS A 82 -22.11 -4.84 -3.17
N TYR A 83 -21.38 -3.72 -3.19
CA TYR A 83 -21.23 -2.85 -2.01
C TYR A 83 -22.55 -2.34 -1.43
N ALA A 84 -23.61 -2.19 -2.24
CA ALA A 84 -24.91 -1.71 -1.80
C ALA A 84 -25.72 -2.77 -1.05
N GLU A 85 -25.35 -4.02 -1.14
CA GLU A 85 -26.09 -5.16 -0.59
C GLU A 85 -25.67 -5.49 0.85
N LYS A 86 -26.48 -6.27 1.54
CA LYS A 86 -26.10 -6.88 2.83
C LYS A 86 -25.20 -8.09 2.54
N ILE A 87 -23.91 -7.89 2.65
CA ILE A 87 -22.90 -8.93 2.40
C ILE A 87 -22.49 -9.56 3.72
N SER A 88 -22.42 -10.90 3.75
CA SER A 88 -21.82 -11.68 4.84
C SER A 88 -20.40 -12.12 4.51
N LEU A 89 -19.60 -12.38 5.54
CA LEU A 89 -18.25 -12.93 5.33
C LEU A 89 -18.31 -14.35 4.74
N GLN A 90 -19.42 -15.07 4.96
CA GLN A 90 -19.63 -16.40 4.36
C GLN A 90 -19.74 -16.30 2.84
N GLU A 91 -20.57 -15.40 2.33
CA GLU A 91 -20.74 -15.18 0.88
C GLU A 91 -19.42 -14.81 0.21
N ILE A 92 -18.64 -13.94 0.84
CA ILE A 92 -17.30 -13.59 0.31
C ILE A 92 -16.38 -14.80 0.30
N ALA A 93 -16.38 -15.61 1.36
CA ALA A 93 -15.55 -16.81 1.47
C ALA A 93 -15.96 -17.88 0.45
N ASP A 94 -17.25 -18.08 0.25
CA ASP A 94 -17.81 -19.01 -0.75
C ASP A 94 -17.44 -18.57 -2.18
N HIS A 95 -17.52 -17.24 -2.45
CA HIS A 95 -17.13 -16.68 -3.76
C HIS A 95 -15.68 -16.99 -4.13
N VAL A 96 -14.77 -17.02 -3.15
CA VAL A 96 -13.35 -17.36 -3.38
C VAL A 96 -12.99 -18.80 -3.03
N CYS A 97 -13.99 -19.65 -2.74
CA CYS A 97 -13.84 -21.07 -2.38
C CYS A 97 -12.87 -21.29 -1.19
N MET A 98 -12.98 -20.46 -0.15
CA MET A 98 -12.11 -20.51 1.04
C MET A 98 -12.92 -20.46 2.34
N SER A 99 -12.28 -20.79 3.47
CA SER A 99 -12.93 -20.63 4.78
C SER A 99 -13.00 -19.16 5.18
N ARG A 100 -14.02 -18.78 5.97
CA ARG A 100 -14.21 -17.41 6.50
C ARG A 100 -12.97 -16.87 7.20
N THR A 101 -12.38 -17.69 8.07
CA THR A 101 -11.21 -17.30 8.85
C THR A 101 -10.01 -17.03 7.95
N TYR A 102 -9.78 -17.91 6.97
CA TYR A 102 -8.68 -17.73 6.02
C TYR A 102 -8.88 -16.48 5.15
N THR A 103 -10.09 -16.29 4.60
CA THR A 103 -10.46 -15.12 3.78
C THR A 103 -10.21 -13.81 4.53
N ALA A 104 -10.68 -13.70 5.77
CA ALA A 104 -10.50 -12.50 6.58
C ALA A 104 -9.02 -12.21 6.91
N ASN A 105 -8.27 -13.25 7.28
CA ASN A 105 -6.85 -13.13 7.62
C ASN A 105 -6.00 -12.78 6.40
N LEU A 106 -6.20 -13.46 5.27
CA LEU A 106 -5.48 -13.20 4.03
C LEU A 106 -5.72 -11.77 3.54
N PHE A 107 -6.99 -11.34 3.52
CA PHE A 107 -7.34 -9.98 3.12
C PHE A 107 -6.65 -8.94 4.01
N LYS A 108 -6.72 -9.11 5.34
CA LYS A 108 -6.07 -8.20 6.29
C LYS A 108 -4.54 -8.20 6.16
N GLN A 109 -3.95 -9.37 5.95
CA GLN A 109 -2.49 -9.51 5.80
C GLN A 109 -1.97 -8.79 4.56
N GLU A 110 -2.66 -8.91 3.44
CA GLU A 110 -2.21 -8.32 2.18
C GLU A 110 -2.58 -6.84 2.03
N THR A 111 -3.77 -6.43 2.52
CA THR A 111 -4.27 -5.06 2.34
C THR A 111 -4.00 -4.14 3.53
N GLY A 112 -3.62 -4.69 4.70
CA GLY A 112 -3.46 -3.95 5.95
C GLY A 112 -4.78 -3.56 6.62
N THR A 113 -5.94 -3.85 6.01
CA THR A 113 -7.26 -3.47 6.53
C THR A 113 -8.21 -4.67 6.58
N THR A 114 -9.28 -4.58 7.36
CA THR A 114 -10.31 -5.64 7.37
C THR A 114 -11.22 -5.54 6.16
N VAL A 115 -11.84 -6.66 5.77
CA VAL A 115 -12.85 -6.72 4.71
C VAL A 115 -13.97 -5.69 4.94
N TRP A 116 -14.43 -5.55 6.20
CA TRP A 116 -15.49 -4.60 6.55
C TRP A 116 -15.06 -3.15 6.45
N ASN A 117 -13.87 -2.80 6.88
CA ASN A 117 -13.35 -1.45 6.74
C ASN A 117 -13.18 -1.08 5.25
N TYR A 118 -12.74 -2.04 4.44
CA TYR A 118 -12.65 -1.84 3.00
C TYR A 118 -14.03 -1.66 2.35
N LEU A 119 -15.04 -2.44 2.75
CA LEU A 119 -16.42 -2.25 2.27
C LEU A 119 -16.95 -0.86 2.64
N VAL A 120 -16.71 -0.42 3.88
CA VAL A 120 -17.10 0.94 4.32
C VAL A 120 -16.40 1.99 3.46
N GLU A 121 -15.13 1.83 3.17
CA GLU A 121 -14.38 2.75 2.29
C GLU A 121 -14.99 2.82 0.89
N VAL A 122 -15.29 1.68 0.28
CA VAL A 122 -15.95 1.61 -1.04
C VAL A 122 -17.29 2.35 -1.02
N ARG A 123 -18.13 2.10 -0.01
CA ARG A 123 -19.42 2.77 0.17
C ARG A 123 -19.28 4.29 0.32
N MET A 124 -18.28 4.74 1.10
CA MET A 124 -18.04 6.17 1.33
C MET A 124 -17.52 6.87 0.06
N GLN A 125 -16.65 6.23 -0.71
CA GLN A 125 -16.17 6.80 -1.99
C GLN A 125 -17.32 6.91 -3.01
N GLU A 126 -18.19 5.90 -3.07
CA GLU A 126 -19.33 5.93 -3.95
C GLU A 126 -20.38 6.97 -3.50
N ALA A 127 -20.62 7.10 -2.20
CA ALA A 127 -21.47 8.16 -1.65
C ALA A 127 -20.94 9.55 -2.02
N ARG A 128 -19.64 9.76 -1.91
CA ARG A 128 -18.99 11.01 -2.34
C ARG A 128 -19.21 11.27 -3.84
N ARG A 129 -19.02 10.25 -4.67
CA ARG A 129 -19.24 10.36 -6.12
C ARG A 129 -20.70 10.78 -6.40
N LEU A 130 -21.68 10.10 -5.80
CA LEU A 130 -23.10 10.40 -5.97
C LEU A 130 -23.47 11.81 -5.49
N LEU A 131 -22.91 12.28 -4.37
CA LEU A 131 -23.12 13.64 -3.88
C LEU A 131 -22.66 14.71 -4.86
N LEU A 132 -21.55 14.47 -5.57
CA LEU A 132 -20.95 15.43 -6.50
C LEU A 132 -21.55 15.36 -7.91
N THR A 133 -22.13 14.20 -8.30
CA THR A 133 -22.59 13.97 -9.68
C THR A 133 -24.10 13.90 -9.84
N THR A 134 -24.86 13.94 -8.72
CA THR A 134 -26.33 13.81 -8.78
C THR A 134 -27.02 14.80 -7.87
N ASN A 135 -28.31 15.02 -8.14
CA ASN A 135 -29.18 15.85 -7.28
C ASN A 135 -29.90 15.04 -6.19
N LEU A 136 -29.41 13.84 -5.87
CA LEU A 136 -29.98 13.01 -4.81
C LEU A 136 -29.80 13.66 -3.43
N LYS A 137 -30.79 13.46 -2.58
CA LYS A 137 -30.73 13.86 -1.16
C LYS A 137 -29.85 12.88 -0.38
N SER A 138 -29.29 13.33 0.73
CA SER A 138 -28.36 12.52 1.54
C SER A 138 -28.95 11.18 2.00
N TYR A 139 -30.24 11.12 2.31
CA TYR A 139 -30.89 9.86 2.70
C TYR A 139 -31.06 8.89 1.52
N GLU A 140 -31.28 9.39 0.31
CA GLU A 140 -31.38 8.55 -0.89
C GLU A 140 -30.01 7.96 -1.25
N ILE A 141 -28.95 8.75 -1.05
CA ILE A 141 -27.57 8.28 -1.23
C ILE A 141 -27.23 7.23 -0.17
N ALA A 142 -27.62 7.44 1.10
CA ALA A 142 -27.42 6.45 2.16
C ALA A 142 -27.98 5.08 1.75
N LEU A 143 -29.24 5.05 1.31
CA LEU A 143 -29.89 3.82 0.84
C LEU A 143 -29.16 3.19 -0.34
N ARG A 144 -28.77 3.99 -1.34
CA ARG A 144 -28.07 3.50 -2.54
C ARG A 144 -26.70 2.90 -2.27
N VAL A 145 -26.04 3.34 -1.19
CA VAL A 145 -24.74 2.79 -0.79
C VAL A 145 -24.84 1.76 0.33
N GLY A 146 -26.06 1.25 0.61
CA GLY A 146 -26.29 0.14 1.52
C GLY A 146 -26.41 0.52 3.00
N TYR A 147 -26.83 1.75 3.32
CA TYR A 147 -27.15 2.18 4.69
C TYR A 147 -28.65 2.49 4.83
N GLU A 148 -29.35 1.70 5.64
CA GLU A 148 -30.76 1.94 5.97
C GLU A 148 -30.92 3.15 6.93
N ASP A 149 -29.96 3.33 7.85
CA ASP A 149 -29.95 4.46 8.79
C ASP A 149 -29.14 5.63 8.21
N SER A 150 -29.85 6.67 7.78
CA SER A 150 -29.25 7.89 7.22
C SER A 150 -28.53 8.73 8.26
N ILE A 151 -28.87 8.62 9.55
CA ILE A 151 -28.19 9.33 10.64
C ILE A 151 -26.82 8.69 10.88
N TYR A 152 -26.79 7.36 10.95
CA TYR A 152 -25.53 6.60 11.06
C TYR A 152 -24.62 6.86 9.86
N PHE A 153 -25.19 6.81 8.64
CA PHE A 153 -24.46 7.16 7.41
C PHE A 153 -23.83 8.56 7.49
N SER A 154 -24.61 9.58 7.91
CA SER A 154 -24.12 10.95 7.99
C SER A 154 -22.95 11.12 8.97
N LYS A 155 -23.02 10.44 10.13
CA LYS A 155 -21.93 10.41 11.11
C LYS A 155 -20.67 9.74 10.53
N LEU A 156 -20.86 8.62 9.84
CA LEU A 156 -19.76 7.88 9.21
C LEU A 156 -19.12 8.68 8.08
N PHE A 157 -19.93 9.32 7.24
CA PHE A 157 -19.44 10.19 6.16
C PHE A 157 -18.62 11.36 6.71
N LYS A 158 -19.12 12.02 7.78
CA LYS A 158 -18.37 13.09 8.47
C LYS A 158 -17.05 12.60 9.03
N LYS A 159 -17.01 11.38 9.58
CA LYS A 159 -15.76 10.77 10.07
C LYS A 159 -14.74 10.56 8.96
N TYR A 160 -15.19 10.21 7.74
CA TYR A 160 -14.31 9.94 6.59
C TYR A 160 -13.85 11.21 5.87
N PHE A 161 -14.72 12.21 5.73
CA PHE A 161 -14.45 13.39 4.89
C PHE A 161 -14.40 14.70 5.66
N GLY A 162 -14.59 14.68 6.98
CA GLY A 162 -14.54 15.87 7.84
C GLY A 162 -15.80 16.72 7.84
N LEU A 163 -16.69 16.56 6.86
CA LEU A 163 -17.94 17.29 6.68
C LEU A 163 -19.10 16.31 6.58
N ASN A 164 -20.30 16.70 7.02
CA ASN A 164 -21.49 15.90 6.76
C ASN A 164 -21.87 15.97 5.25
N PRO A 165 -22.71 15.03 4.74
CA PRO A 165 -23.03 14.97 3.32
C PRO A 165 -23.59 16.27 2.75
N THR A 166 -24.47 16.97 3.47
CA THR A 166 -25.07 18.22 3.04
C THR A 166 -24.05 19.36 2.98
N GLU A 167 -23.22 19.49 4.03
CA GLU A 167 -22.12 20.46 4.03
C GLU A 167 -21.11 20.18 2.93
N TYR A 168 -20.82 18.89 2.68
CA TYR A 168 -19.90 18.46 1.63
C TYR A 168 -20.44 18.85 0.25
N LYS A 169 -21.70 18.57 -0.05
CA LYS A 169 -22.34 18.97 -1.32
C LYS A 169 -22.30 20.48 -1.51
N ARG A 170 -22.74 21.27 -0.51
CA ARG A 170 -22.72 22.72 -0.56
C ARG A 170 -21.34 23.30 -0.84
N ARG A 171 -20.30 22.75 -0.23
CA ARG A 171 -18.92 23.24 -0.37
C ARG A 171 -18.30 22.96 -1.73
N PHE A 172 -18.63 21.82 -2.35
CA PHE A 172 -17.96 21.37 -3.57
C PHE A 172 -18.81 21.45 -4.85
N VAL A 173 -20.12 21.55 -4.74
CA VAL A 173 -21.03 21.66 -5.89
C VAL A 173 -21.61 23.09 -6.00
N GLY A 174 -21.63 23.85 -4.90
CA GLY A 174 -22.29 25.13 -4.80
C GLY A 174 -23.76 24.99 -4.35
N GLU A 175 -24.33 26.11 -3.89
CA GLU A 175 -25.78 26.22 -3.63
C GLU A 175 -26.48 26.48 -4.95
N GLU A 176 -27.45 25.61 -5.33
CA GLU A 176 -28.56 26.00 -6.17
C GLU A 176 -29.63 26.68 -5.32
#